data_752e65b20db67ac134cdd49adb03052c
#
_entry.id   752e65b20db67ac134cdd49adb03052c
#
_cell.length_a   1.000
_cell.length_b   1.000
_cell.length_c   1.000
_cell.angle_alpha   90.00
_cell.angle_beta   90.00
_cell.angle_gamma   90.00
#
_symmetry.space_group_name_H-M   'P 1'
#
loop_
_entity.id
_entity.type
_entity.pdbx_description
1 polymer ?
#
loop_
_entity_poly.entity_id
_entity_poly.type
_entity_poly.pdbx_seq_one_letter_code
_entity_poly.pdbx_strand_id
1 'polypeptide(L)'
;MQELNPTDELKKLASKHLGKAGDGSIVKAYVTPTAHDKTLLVPLPRALNRAKSKIDSDTFIGYEVWHAYEMSFLGKTGMPVTGVLKVMYPANSVAMIESKSFKLYLNSFDLEKFDSKEIVEKIIEEDLTEALGGAVSVTLHIAHKAVFESSLFQGFSNVDDMTYELNEYTENPNLLEENNTGFESYLTFHTANLRSNCEITN
;
A
#
# COMPACT_ATOMS: atom_id res chain seq x y z
N MET A 1 1.06 11.82 -31.87
CA MET A 1 1.28 11.61 -30.42
C MET A 1 1.55 10.12 -30.25
N GLN A 2 2.75 9.72 -29.85
CA GLN A 2 3.02 8.32 -29.50
C GLN A 2 2.25 8.02 -28.21
N GLU A 3 1.36 7.04 -28.23
CA GLU A 3 0.77 6.51 -27.00
C GLU A 3 1.91 5.98 -26.13
N LEU A 4 2.10 6.58 -24.94
CA LEU A 4 3.06 6.09 -23.97
C LEU A 4 2.66 4.68 -23.56
N ASN A 5 3.60 3.75 -23.57
CA ASN A 5 3.39 2.42 -23.04
C ASN A 5 2.95 2.53 -21.57
N PRO A 6 1.88 1.83 -21.13
CA PRO A 6 1.40 1.87 -19.75
C PRO A 6 2.50 1.66 -18.70
N THR A 7 3.51 0.85 -19.01
CA THR A 7 4.67 0.61 -18.13
C THR A 7 5.52 1.87 -17.94
N ASP A 8 5.75 2.65 -19.00
CA ASP A 8 6.56 3.87 -18.93
C ASP A 8 5.81 4.97 -18.17
N GLU A 9 4.49 5.04 -18.31
CA GLU A 9 3.66 5.96 -17.55
C GLU A 9 3.67 5.63 -16.05
N LEU A 10 3.54 4.36 -15.68
CA LEU A 10 3.67 3.91 -14.29
C LEU A 10 5.04 4.22 -13.70
N LYS A 11 6.13 3.96 -14.45
CA LYS A 11 7.49 4.29 -14.03
C LYS A 11 7.65 5.79 -13.78
N LYS A 12 7.13 6.62 -14.67
CA LYS A 12 7.17 8.08 -14.53
C LYS A 12 6.42 8.57 -13.30
N LEU A 13 5.23 8.01 -13.03
CA LEU A 13 4.45 8.36 -11.84
C LEU A 13 5.16 7.92 -10.56
N ALA A 14 5.59 6.67 -10.48
CA ALA A 14 6.23 6.11 -9.29
C ALA A 14 7.60 6.75 -9.01
N SER A 15 8.32 7.25 -10.03
CA SER A 15 9.60 7.93 -9.85
C SER A 15 9.48 9.37 -9.40
N LYS A 16 8.29 9.95 -9.32
CA LYS A 16 8.07 11.36 -9.03
C LYS A 16 8.77 11.87 -7.77
N HIS A 17 8.87 11.03 -6.73
CA HIS A 17 9.49 11.36 -5.46
C HIS A 17 10.70 10.49 -5.11
N LEU A 18 11.09 9.59 -6.02
CA LEU A 18 12.26 8.74 -5.82
C LEU A 18 13.50 9.51 -6.27
N GLY A 19 14.50 9.59 -5.41
CA GLY A 19 15.74 10.36 -5.60
C GLY A 19 16.63 9.92 -6.75
N LYS A 20 16.21 8.93 -7.57
CA LYS A 20 16.83 8.59 -8.85
C LYS A 20 15.73 8.41 -9.88
N ALA A 21 15.81 9.14 -10.97
CA ALA A 21 15.06 8.79 -12.16
C ALA A 21 15.58 7.43 -12.69
N GLY A 22 14.71 6.67 -13.36
CA GLY A 22 15.08 5.36 -13.94
C GLY A 22 16.25 5.42 -14.95
N ASP A 23 16.68 6.62 -15.36
CA ASP A 23 17.85 6.92 -16.20
C ASP A 23 19.15 7.14 -15.40
N GLY A 24 19.13 7.00 -14.06
CA GLY A 24 20.29 7.21 -13.19
C GLY A 24 20.62 8.67 -12.88
N SER A 25 19.84 9.64 -13.36
CA SER A 25 20.03 11.05 -13.04
C SER A 25 19.73 11.31 -11.56
N ILE A 26 20.56 12.15 -10.92
CA ILE A 26 20.35 12.57 -9.53
C ILE A 26 19.18 13.55 -9.50
N VAL A 27 18.06 13.11 -8.96
CA VAL A 27 16.95 13.99 -8.61
C VAL A 27 17.27 14.68 -7.29
N LYS A 28 16.74 15.88 -7.06
CA LYS A 28 16.93 16.71 -5.88
C LYS A 28 17.00 15.87 -4.59
N ALA A 29 17.95 16.23 -3.72
CA ALA A 29 18.00 15.65 -2.38
C ALA A 29 16.62 15.76 -1.70
N TYR A 30 16.17 14.64 -1.12
CA TYR A 30 14.95 14.63 -0.33
C TYR A 30 15.12 15.58 0.87
N VAL A 31 14.19 16.49 1.02
CA VAL A 31 14.09 17.35 2.20
C VAL A 31 12.91 16.84 3.01
N THR A 32 13.16 16.44 4.25
CA THR A 32 12.09 16.02 5.16
C THR A 32 11.13 17.19 5.37
N PRO A 33 9.83 17.01 5.08
CA PRO A 33 8.84 18.04 5.38
C PRO A 33 8.79 18.32 6.88
N THR A 34 8.53 19.56 7.25
CA THR A 34 8.35 19.98 8.65
C THR A 34 6.89 20.01 9.06
N ALA A 35 5.99 19.76 8.14
CA ALA A 35 4.54 19.71 8.33
C ALA A 35 3.93 18.72 7.34
N HIS A 36 2.74 18.24 7.66
CA HIS A 36 1.93 17.38 6.82
C HIS A 36 1.82 17.88 5.38
N ASP A 37 2.07 17.00 4.43
CA ASP A 37 2.07 17.33 3.00
C ASP A 37 1.43 16.22 2.16
N LYS A 38 0.14 16.37 1.83
CA LYS A 38 -0.59 15.41 1.01
C LYS A 38 -0.11 15.35 -0.45
N THR A 39 0.65 16.36 -0.92
CA THR A 39 1.17 16.36 -2.29
C THR A 39 2.26 15.31 -2.52
N LEU A 40 2.76 14.71 -1.43
CA LEU A 40 3.69 13.58 -1.47
C LEU A 40 3.04 12.28 -1.92
N LEU A 41 1.72 12.15 -1.77
CA LEU A 41 0.99 10.95 -2.21
C LEU A 41 1.03 10.81 -3.73
N VAL A 42 1.37 9.62 -4.20
CA VAL A 42 1.34 9.26 -5.62
C VAL A 42 0.35 8.13 -5.84
N PRO A 43 -0.87 8.45 -6.26
CA PRO A 43 -1.82 7.42 -6.67
C PRO A 43 -1.40 6.82 -8.02
N LEU A 44 -1.38 5.49 -8.10
CA LEU A 44 -1.13 4.74 -9.33
C LEU A 44 -2.46 4.21 -9.86
N PRO A 45 -2.92 4.64 -11.05
CA PRO A 45 -4.15 4.13 -11.64
C PRO A 45 -4.11 2.61 -11.79
N ARG A 46 -5.05 1.89 -11.19
CA ARG A 46 -5.11 0.42 -11.27
C ARG A 46 -5.29 -0.08 -12.71
N ALA A 47 -6.00 0.71 -13.53
CA ALA A 47 -6.23 0.36 -14.93
C ALA A 47 -4.94 0.09 -15.71
N LEU A 48 -3.85 0.83 -15.42
CA LEU A 48 -2.57 0.66 -16.09
C LEU A 48 -1.93 -0.71 -15.80
N ASN A 49 -1.92 -1.13 -14.53
CA ASN A 49 -1.37 -2.43 -14.14
C ASN A 49 -2.27 -3.59 -14.62
N ARG A 50 -3.59 -3.42 -14.48
CA ARG A 50 -4.56 -4.44 -14.90
C ARG A 50 -4.55 -4.66 -16.40
N ALA A 51 -4.44 -3.59 -17.20
CA ALA A 51 -4.29 -3.70 -18.65
C ALA A 51 -3.05 -4.51 -19.05
N LYS A 52 -1.91 -4.28 -18.37
CA LYS A 52 -0.68 -5.07 -18.58
C LYS A 52 -0.89 -6.55 -18.33
N SER A 53 -1.59 -6.89 -17.26
CA SER A 53 -1.85 -8.27 -16.82
C SER A 53 -3.12 -8.88 -17.44
N LYS A 54 -3.83 -8.14 -18.31
CA LYS A 54 -5.11 -8.55 -18.92
C LYS A 54 -6.17 -8.94 -17.88
N ILE A 55 -6.19 -8.25 -16.76
CA ILE A 55 -7.14 -8.48 -15.66
C ILE A 55 -8.33 -7.53 -15.82
N ASP A 56 -9.52 -8.10 -15.82
CA ASP A 56 -10.76 -7.33 -15.74
C ASP A 56 -11.00 -6.87 -14.28
N SER A 57 -11.32 -5.56 -14.11
CA SER A 57 -11.53 -4.97 -12.79
C SER A 57 -12.74 -5.54 -12.05
N ASP A 58 -13.71 -6.12 -12.76
CA ASP A 58 -14.96 -6.59 -12.19
C ASP A 58 -14.95 -8.07 -11.80
N THR A 59 -13.81 -8.74 -12.00
CA THR A 59 -13.69 -10.20 -11.80
C THR A 59 -13.47 -10.61 -10.35
N PHE A 60 -13.08 -9.70 -9.44
CA PHE A 60 -12.83 -10.05 -8.05
C PHE A 60 -13.20 -8.94 -7.07
N ILE A 61 -13.52 -9.36 -5.85
CA ILE A 61 -13.77 -8.49 -4.69
C ILE A 61 -12.63 -8.71 -3.70
N GLY A 62 -12.13 -7.61 -3.13
CA GLY A 62 -11.06 -7.70 -2.13
C GLY A 62 -10.74 -6.35 -1.50
N TYR A 63 -9.81 -6.40 -0.57
CA TYR A 63 -9.28 -5.24 0.13
C TYR A 63 -7.76 -5.26 0.10
N GLU A 64 -7.16 -4.10 0.04
CA GLU A 64 -5.76 -3.92 0.37
C GLU A 64 -5.63 -3.47 1.81
N VAL A 65 -4.72 -4.10 2.53
CA VAL A 65 -4.41 -3.78 3.92
C VAL A 65 -2.93 -3.44 4.01
N TRP A 66 -2.64 -2.25 4.50
CA TRP A 66 -1.29 -1.75 4.70
C TRP A 66 -1.01 -1.58 6.18
N HIS A 67 0.19 -1.95 6.61
CA HIS A 67 0.69 -1.67 7.94
C HIS A 67 1.96 -0.82 7.84
N ALA A 68 1.89 0.41 8.36
CA ALA A 68 3.07 1.27 8.52
C ALA A 68 3.54 1.18 9.97
N TYR A 69 4.68 0.53 10.17
CA TYR A 69 5.21 0.22 11.51
C TYR A 69 5.97 1.37 12.16
N GLU A 70 6.25 2.43 11.40
CA GLU A 70 7.07 3.56 11.83
C GLU A 70 6.27 4.88 11.83
N MET A 71 4.95 4.82 12.03
CA MET A 71 4.15 6.04 12.10
C MET A 71 4.47 6.83 13.37
N SER A 72 4.77 8.12 13.23
CA SER A 72 5.00 9.02 14.35
C SER A 72 4.46 10.43 14.11
N PHE A 73 4.22 11.14 15.18
CA PHE A 73 3.85 12.55 15.20
C PHE A 73 4.13 13.16 16.59
N LEU A 74 4.06 14.48 16.72
CA LEU A 74 4.16 15.12 18.02
C LEU A 74 2.76 15.29 18.65
N GLY A 75 2.62 14.82 19.86
CA GLY A 75 1.42 15.07 20.66
C GLY A 75 1.32 16.55 21.08
N LYS A 76 0.22 16.91 21.70
CA LYS A 76 -0.09 18.28 22.14
C LYS A 76 1.04 18.96 22.92
N THR A 77 1.74 18.23 23.75
CA THR A 77 2.86 18.72 24.56
C THR A 77 4.19 18.75 23.81
N GLY A 78 4.23 18.27 22.56
CA GLY A 78 5.46 18.11 21.78
C GLY A 78 6.20 16.79 22.05
N MET A 79 5.64 15.89 22.85
CA MET A 79 6.19 14.56 23.05
C MET A 79 5.90 13.69 21.80
N PRO A 80 6.90 12.92 21.31
CA PRO A 80 6.67 11.99 20.21
C PRO A 80 5.65 10.92 20.57
N VAL A 81 4.72 10.69 19.67
CA VAL A 81 3.75 9.59 19.71
C VAL A 81 4.06 8.67 18.56
N THR A 82 4.29 7.39 18.84
CA THR A 82 4.62 6.37 17.85
C THR A 82 3.60 5.27 17.84
N GLY A 83 3.38 4.65 16.69
CA GLY A 83 2.42 3.57 16.56
C GLY A 83 2.51 2.82 15.24
N VAL A 84 1.64 1.82 15.12
CA VAL A 84 1.43 1.08 13.88
C VAL A 84 0.14 1.59 13.24
N LEU A 85 0.27 2.15 12.05
CA LEU A 85 -0.87 2.58 11.27
C LEU A 85 -1.36 1.42 10.40
N LYS A 86 -2.65 1.13 10.49
CA LYS A 86 -3.35 0.22 9.59
C LYS A 86 -4.22 1.03 8.65
N VAL A 87 -4.05 0.83 7.36
CA VAL A 87 -4.88 1.41 6.30
C VAL A 87 -5.53 0.29 5.52
N MET A 88 -6.82 0.41 5.27
CA MET A 88 -7.58 -0.56 4.48
C MET A 88 -8.44 0.16 3.45
N TYR A 89 -8.42 -0.30 2.21
CA TYR A 89 -9.27 0.21 1.13
C TYR A 89 -9.58 -0.89 0.12
N PRO A 90 -10.72 -0.77 -0.61
CA PRO A 90 -11.17 -1.83 -1.50
C PRO A 90 -10.27 -1.96 -2.73
N ALA A 91 -10.09 -3.18 -3.20
CA ALA A 91 -9.31 -3.50 -4.40
C ALA A 91 -9.90 -2.91 -5.70
N ASN A 92 -11.15 -2.46 -5.69
CA ASN A 92 -11.81 -1.76 -6.80
C ASN A 92 -11.72 -0.23 -6.73
N SER A 93 -10.92 0.34 -5.80
CA SER A 93 -10.59 1.78 -5.84
C SER A 93 -9.99 2.17 -7.19
N VAL A 94 -10.12 3.43 -7.59
CA VAL A 94 -9.62 3.93 -8.89
C VAL A 94 -8.10 3.78 -9.00
N ALA A 95 -7.41 4.03 -7.88
CA ALA A 95 -5.97 3.94 -7.79
C ALA A 95 -5.53 3.10 -6.60
N MET A 96 -4.27 2.69 -6.60
CA MET A 96 -3.52 2.18 -5.45
C MET A 96 -2.46 3.20 -5.07
N ILE A 97 -2.03 3.19 -3.80
CA ILE A 97 -0.98 4.10 -3.36
C ILE A 97 0.41 3.53 -3.70
N GLU A 98 1.31 4.39 -4.19
CA GLU A 98 2.72 4.03 -4.36
C GLU A 98 3.41 3.98 -2.99
N SER A 99 4.08 2.88 -2.67
CA SER A 99 4.55 2.56 -1.32
C SER A 99 5.58 3.55 -0.76
N LYS A 100 6.53 4.00 -1.58
CA LYS A 100 7.56 4.95 -1.14
C LYS A 100 7.00 6.35 -0.95
N SER A 101 6.11 6.76 -1.83
CA SER A 101 5.38 8.03 -1.68
C SER A 101 4.53 8.04 -0.42
N PHE A 102 3.89 6.91 -0.11
CA PHE A 102 3.14 6.75 1.12
C PHE A 102 4.03 6.85 2.36
N LYS A 103 5.21 6.20 2.34
CA LYS A 103 6.19 6.37 3.43
C LYS A 103 6.61 7.83 3.59
N LEU A 104 6.93 8.54 2.51
CA LEU A 104 7.30 9.96 2.56
C LEU A 104 6.17 10.83 3.10
N TYR A 105 4.94 10.55 2.69
CA TYR A 105 3.75 11.22 3.22
C TYR A 105 3.61 11.00 4.73
N LEU A 106 3.73 9.78 5.22
CA LEU A 106 3.67 9.51 6.66
C LEU A 106 4.78 10.20 7.43
N ASN A 107 6.00 10.26 6.90
CA ASN A 107 7.11 10.99 7.52
C ASN A 107 6.85 12.51 7.62
N SER A 108 5.93 13.06 6.84
CA SER A 108 5.56 14.47 6.93
C SER A 108 4.83 14.84 8.24
N PHE A 109 4.33 13.84 8.97
CA PHE A 109 3.70 14.03 10.29
C PHE A 109 4.70 14.10 11.45
N ASP A 110 5.94 13.62 11.26
CA ASP A 110 6.91 13.39 12.35
C ASP A 110 7.18 14.61 13.23
N LEU A 111 7.20 15.80 12.65
CA LEU A 111 7.51 17.06 13.36
C LEU A 111 6.29 17.95 13.57
N GLU A 112 5.12 17.53 13.19
CA GLU A 112 3.88 18.29 13.37
C GLU A 112 3.14 17.86 14.64
N LYS A 113 2.49 18.84 15.30
CA LYS A 113 1.75 18.63 16.53
C LYS A 113 0.28 18.38 16.25
N PHE A 114 -0.25 17.33 16.86
CA PHE A 114 -1.68 17.02 16.81
C PHE A 114 -2.24 16.83 18.23
N ASP A 115 -3.47 17.24 18.43
CA ASP A 115 -4.13 17.16 19.73
C ASP A 115 -4.47 15.70 20.10
N SER A 116 -4.72 14.83 19.11
CA SER A 116 -5.03 13.42 19.33
C SER A 116 -4.70 12.56 18.10
N LYS A 117 -4.63 11.24 18.31
CA LYS A 117 -4.44 10.28 17.22
C LYS A 117 -5.63 10.24 16.25
N GLU A 118 -6.85 10.48 16.75
CA GLU A 118 -8.09 10.49 15.95
C GLU A 118 -8.07 11.59 14.91
N ILE A 119 -7.44 12.73 15.20
CA ILE A 119 -7.23 13.80 14.23
C ILE A 119 -6.28 13.34 13.12
N VAL A 120 -5.19 12.66 13.48
CA VAL A 120 -4.23 12.11 12.53
C VAL A 120 -4.88 11.03 11.66
N GLU A 121 -5.62 10.10 12.28
CA GLU A 121 -6.38 9.07 11.55
C GLU A 121 -7.31 9.70 10.52
N LYS A 122 -8.06 10.72 10.93
CA LYS A 122 -9.02 11.40 10.04
C LYS A 122 -8.35 12.11 8.88
N ILE A 123 -7.24 12.82 9.11
CA ILE A 123 -6.49 13.50 8.04
C ILE A 123 -6.00 12.47 7.02
N ILE A 124 -5.39 11.38 7.48
CA ILE A 124 -4.88 10.32 6.59
C ILE A 124 -6.02 9.66 5.81
N GLU A 125 -7.17 9.43 6.46
CA GLU A 125 -8.35 8.85 5.83
C GLU A 125 -8.90 9.75 4.70
N GLU A 126 -9.01 11.05 4.97
CA GLU A 126 -9.50 12.05 4.01
C GLU A 126 -8.53 12.18 2.81
N ASP A 127 -7.24 12.29 3.05
CA ASP A 127 -6.23 12.43 2.01
C ASP A 127 -6.14 11.18 1.12
N LEU A 128 -6.15 10.00 1.72
CA LEU A 128 -6.12 8.75 0.96
C LEU A 128 -7.43 8.50 0.22
N THR A 129 -8.58 8.87 0.79
CA THR A 129 -9.88 8.78 0.11
C THR A 129 -9.90 9.64 -1.15
N GLU A 130 -9.37 10.88 -1.07
CA GLU A 130 -9.21 11.77 -2.21
C GLU A 130 -8.25 11.18 -3.25
N ALA A 131 -7.08 10.72 -2.82
CA ALA A 131 -6.05 10.22 -3.71
C ALA A 131 -6.44 8.91 -4.44
N LEU A 132 -7.13 8.01 -3.75
CA LEU A 132 -7.44 6.66 -4.27
C LEU A 132 -8.78 6.56 -4.98
N GLY A 133 -9.64 7.57 -4.81
CA GLY A 133 -11.00 7.57 -5.39
C GLY A 133 -11.87 6.45 -4.85
N GLY A 134 -11.77 6.14 -3.56
CA GLY A 134 -12.54 5.11 -2.88
C GLY A 134 -12.46 5.24 -1.37
N ALA A 135 -13.44 4.68 -0.65
CA ALA A 135 -13.47 4.74 0.81
C ALA A 135 -12.24 4.07 1.43
N VAL A 136 -11.58 4.78 2.34
CA VAL A 136 -10.42 4.29 3.09
C VAL A 136 -10.79 4.23 4.57
N SER A 137 -10.30 3.22 5.27
CA SER A 137 -10.39 3.12 6.71
C SER A 137 -8.98 3.17 7.30
N VAL A 138 -8.79 4.01 8.31
CA VAL A 138 -7.51 4.23 8.96
C VAL A 138 -7.63 3.97 10.45
N THR A 139 -6.66 3.23 11.01
CA THR A 139 -6.58 2.99 12.45
C THR A 139 -5.13 3.08 12.90
N LEU A 140 -4.85 3.91 13.90
CA LEU A 140 -3.53 4.05 14.50
C LEU A 140 -3.49 3.37 15.87
N HIS A 141 -2.70 2.31 15.97
CA HIS A 141 -2.42 1.60 17.21
C HIS A 141 -1.18 2.21 17.86
N ILE A 142 -1.37 2.90 18.98
CA ILE A 142 -0.25 3.51 19.71
C ILE A 142 0.69 2.41 20.23
N ALA A 143 1.99 2.55 19.99
CA ALA A 143 2.98 1.48 20.18
C ALA A 143 2.99 0.84 21.58
N HIS A 144 2.85 1.66 22.63
CA HIS A 144 2.81 1.15 24.02
C HIS A 144 1.49 0.49 24.39
N LYS A 145 0.46 0.57 23.52
CA LYS A 145 -0.86 -0.04 23.70
C LYS A 145 -1.16 -1.08 22.62
N ALA A 146 -0.30 -1.19 21.62
CA ALA A 146 -0.52 -2.11 20.51
C ALA A 146 -0.28 -3.54 20.99
N VAL A 147 -1.36 -4.25 21.21
CA VAL A 147 -1.35 -5.71 21.11
C VAL A 147 -1.50 -6.00 19.63
N PHE A 148 -0.53 -6.69 19.03
CA PHE A 148 -0.67 -7.20 17.68
C PHE A 148 -1.87 -8.14 17.65
N GLU A 149 -3.00 -7.65 17.24
CA GLU A 149 -4.16 -8.48 17.04
C GLU A 149 -3.97 -9.31 15.78
N SER A 150 -3.81 -10.62 15.96
CA SER A 150 -3.98 -11.61 14.88
C SER A 150 -5.43 -11.65 14.35
N SER A 151 -6.29 -10.79 14.85
CA SER A 151 -7.72 -10.70 14.50
C SER A 151 -8.01 -10.43 13.03
N LEU A 152 -7.02 -9.86 12.28
CA LEU A 152 -7.13 -9.65 10.83
C LEU A 152 -7.39 -10.94 10.06
N PHE A 153 -6.91 -12.07 10.57
CA PHE A 153 -6.99 -13.36 9.90
C PHE A 153 -7.91 -14.34 10.65
N GLN A 154 -8.75 -13.83 11.54
CA GLN A 154 -9.73 -14.68 12.22
C GLN A 154 -10.69 -15.27 11.19
N GLY A 155 -10.78 -16.59 11.15
CA GLY A 155 -11.57 -17.32 10.16
C GLY A 155 -10.84 -17.63 8.84
N PHE A 156 -9.57 -17.21 8.72
CA PHE A 156 -8.72 -17.61 7.60
C PHE A 156 -7.84 -18.79 7.99
N SER A 157 -7.57 -19.68 7.03
CA SER A 157 -6.59 -20.76 7.19
C SER A 157 -5.21 -20.28 6.75
N ASN A 158 -4.20 -20.49 7.59
CA ASN A 158 -2.81 -20.22 7.21
C ASN A 158 -2.34 -21.28 6.20
N VAL A 159 -1.84 -20.85 5.06
CA VAL A 159 -1.28 -21.75 4.04
C VAL A 159 0.24 -21.90 4.15
N ASP A 160 0.92 -21.14 5.03
CA ASP A 160 2.37 -21.27 5.23
C ASP A 160 2.78 -22.62 5.80
N ASP A 161 1.88 -23.27 6.55
CA ASP A 161 2.11 -24.59 7.16
C ASP A 161 1.87 -25.76 6.19
N MET A 162 1.41 -25.46 4.99
CA MET A 162 1.15 -26.47 3.97
C MET A 162 2.46 -26.84 3.27
N THR A 163 2.69 -28.13 3.10
CA THR A 163 3.87 -28.64 2.39
C THR A 163 3.57 -28.73 0.91
N TYR A 164 4.07 -27.79 0.13
CA TYR A 164 4.02 -27.81 -1.33
C TYR A 164 5.42 -27.79 -1.93
N GLU A 165 5.60 -28.47 -3.04
CA GLU A 165 6.78 -28.27 -3.88
C GLU A 165 6.52 -27.06 -4.79
N LEU A 166 7.24 -25.97 -4.55
CA LEU A 166 7.17 -24.76 -5.36
C LEU A 166 8.35 -24.72 -6.31
N ASN A 167 8.08 -24.83 -7.61
CA ASN A 167 9.11 -24.87 -8.65
C ASN A 167 9.01 -23.72 -9.66
N GLU A 168 8.00 -22.85 -9.51
CA GLU A 168 7.80 -21.69 -10.37
C GLU A 168 8.05 -20.41 -9.59
N TYR A 169 8.96 -19.56 -10.05
CA TYR A 169 9.38 -18.33 -9.40
C TYR A 169 9.18 -17.09 -10.28
N THR A 170 8.46 -17.26 -11.38
CA THR A 170 8.05 -16.19 -12.28
C THR A 170 6.53 -16.10 -12.32
N GLU A 171 6.01 -14.93 -12.68
CA GLU A 171 4.57 -14.75 -12.83
C GLU A 171 4.04 -15.71 -13.92
N ASN A 172 3.18 -16.65 -13.53
CA ASN A 172 2.60 -17.63 -14.43
C ASN A 172 1.11 -17.82 -14.15
N PRO A 173 0.22 -17.10 -14.87
CA PRO A 173 -1.22 -17.22 -14.71
C PRO A 173 -1.78 -18.62 -14.95
N ASN A 174 -1.05 -19.48 -15.67
CA ASN A 174 -1.50 -20.85 -15.96
C ASN A 174 -1.45 -21.77 -14.72
N LEU A 175 -0.84 -21.31 -13.61
CA LEU A 175 -0.91 -22.02 -12.32
C LEU A 175 -2.26 -21.85 -11.61
N LEU A 176 -3.08 -20.91 -12.06
CA LEU A 176 -4.43 -20.72 -11.55
C LEU A 176 -5.35 -21.74 -12.25
N GLU A 177 -5.80 -22.73 -11.48
CA GLU A 177 -6.76 -23.74 -11.96
C GLU A 177 -8.16 -23.38 -11.45
N GLU A 178 -9.15 -23.40 -12.34
CA GLU A 178 -10.55 -23.31 -11.94
C GLU A 178 -11.02 -24.67 -11.42
N ASN A 179 -11.43 -24.73 -10.16
CA ASN A 179 -12.08 -25.90 -9.61
C ASN A 179 -13.59 -25.78 -9.78
N ASN A 180 -14.12 -26.43 -10.81
CA ASN A 180 -15.55 -26.41 -11.14
C ASN A 180 -16.38 -27.44 -10.36
N THR A 181 -15.87 -28.03 -9.28
CA THR A 181 -16.54 -29.14 -8.57
C THR A 181 -17.54 -28.68 -7.50
N GLY A 182 -17.74 -27.38 -7.30
CA GLY A 182 -18.74 -26.86 -6.36
C GLY A 182 -18.44 -25.43 -5.91
N PHE A 183 -19.39 -24.82 -5.18
CA PHE A 183 -19.23 -23.49 -4.58
C PHE A 183 -18.63 -23.64 -3.17
N GLU A 184 -17.40 -24.10 -3.06
CA GLU A 184 -16.67 -24.07 -1.81
C GLU A 184 -15.78 -22.83 -1.80
N SER A 185 -15.93 -22.00 -0.77
CA SER A 185 -15.14 -20.80 -0.58
C SER A 185 -14.23 -20.99 0.62
N TYR A 186 -12.93 -20.82 0.41
CA TYR A 186 -11.94 -20.90 1.48
C TYR A 186 -11.32 -19.52 1.69
N LEU A 187 -11.21 -19.12 2.95
CA LEU A 187 -10.44 -17.94 3.34
C LEU A 187 -9.06 -18.40 3.78
N THR A 188 -8.04 -18.01 3.04
CA THR A 188 -6.65 -18.34 3.34
C THR A 188 -5.80 -17.09 3.45
N PHE A 189 -4.71 -17.16 4.20
CA PHE A 189 -3.68 -16.14 4.20
C PHE A 189 -2.30 -16.79 4.09
N HIS A 190 -1.36 -16.01 3.60
CA HIS A 190 0.03 -16.38 3.45
C HIS A 190 0.90 -15.23 3.97
N THR A 191 1.94 -15.57 4.75
CA THR A 191 2.91 -14.61 5.25
C THR A 191 4.24 -14.85 4.58
N ALA A 192 4.64 -13.98 3.68
CA ALA A 192 5.93 -14.08 3.00
C ALA A 192 6.48 -12.71 2.62
N ASN A 193 7.80 -12.64 2.55
CA ASN A 193 8.49 -11.54 1.88
C ASN A 193 8.44 -11.78 0.38
N LEU A 194 7.34 -11.36 -0.25
CA LEU A 194 7.18 -11.48 -1.68
C LEU A 194 8.12 -10.50 -2.39
N ARG A 195 8.70 -10.95 -3.49
CA ARG A 195 9.44 -10.08 -4.38
C ARG A 195 8.47 -9.05 -4.97
N SER A 196 8.85 -7.78 -4.91
CA SER A 196 8.08 -6.71 -5.56
C SER A 196 8.18 -6.84 -7.08
N ASN A 197 7.03 -6.78 -7.76
CA ASN A 197 6.98 -6.64 -9.21
C ASN A 197 7.19 -5.19 -9.68
N CYS A 198 7.50 -4.27 -8.77
CA CYS A 198 7.84 -2.91 -9.09
C CYS A 198 9.24 -2.86 -9.71
N GLU A 199 9.32 -2.59 -11.01
CA GLU A 199 10.59 -2.51 -11.75
C GLU A 199 11.51 -1.36 -11.28
N ILE A 200 11.02 -0.46 -10.42
CA ILE A 200 11.75 0.70 -9.91
C ILE A 200 12.55 0.34 -8.64
N THR A 201 12.16 -0.71 -7.94
CA THR A 201 12.71 -1.08 -6.62
C THR A 201 13.57 -2.34 -6.62
N ASN A 202 13.82 -2.91 -7.77
CA ASN A 202 14.70 -4.07 -7.94
C ASN A 202 16.14 -3.64 -8.14
#